data_f306434b569a0f047ae692eb59d73fa3
#
_entry.id   f306434b569a0f047ae692eb59d73fa3
#
_cell.length_a   1.000
_cell.length_b   1.000
_cell.length_c   1.000
_cell.angle_alpha   90.00
_cell.angle_beta   90.00
_cell.angle_gamma   90.00
#
_symmetry.space_group_name_H-M   'P 1'
#
loop_
_entity.id
_entity.type
_entity.pdbx_description
1 polymer ?
#
loop_
_entity_poly.entity_id
_entity_poly.type
_entity_poly.pdbx_seq_one_letter_code
_entity_poly.pdbx_strand_id
1 'polypeptide(L)'
;AIQAAHSGADGITAHLREDRRHITDGDIDRLMAEIALPLNLEMAATEEMLAIALRHRPHAACIVPERREERTTEGGLDAAGQFEHLKPMVQALGSAGIRVSLFIEADPKQIEAAVRLGAPVVEFHTGAYAHAEGAARTAELKRISDGAALAAKNGIEPHAGHGLTYDNVTPVAAIPQIAELNIGHFLIGEAIFVGLEESVRQMRALMDAAR
;
A
#
# COMPACT_ATOMS: atom_id res chain seq x y z
N ALA A 1 6.65 14.98 -1.58
CA ALA A 1 7.59 13.93 -1.16
C ALA A 1 8.67 14.49 -0.21
N ILE A 2 9.49 15.46 -0.63
CA ILE A 2 10.56 16.05 0.21
C ILE A 2 10.03 16.56 1.55
N GLN A 3 8.93 17.31 1.55
CA GLN A 3 8.31 17.79 2.79
C GLN A 3 7.79 16.65 3.67
N ALA A 4 7.18 15.62 3.09
CA ALA A 4 6.73 14.44 3.83
C ALA A 4 7.91 13.72 4.52
N ALA A 5 9.04 13.59 3.81
CA ALA A 5 10.27 13.03 4.36
C ALA A 5 10.77 13.82 5.59
N HIS A 6 10.78 15.15 5.50
CA HIS A 6 11.18 16.02 6.64
C HIS A 6 10.18 15.97 7.80
N SER A 7 8.95 15.55 7.55
CA SER A 7 7.87 15.50 8.54
C SER A 7 7.74 14.14 9.26
N GLY A 8 8.61 13.18 8.93
CA GLY A 8 8.67 11.89 9.62
C GLY A 8 8.07 10.71 8.84
N ALA A 9 7.84 10.83 7.53
CA ALA A 9 7.56 9.68 6.68
C ALA A 9 8.81 8.80 6.53
N ASP A 10 8.63 7.47 6.57
CA ASP A 10 9.71 6.50 6.39
C ASP A 10 9.87 6.07 4.93
N GLY A 11 8.86 6.27 4.11
CA GLY A 11 8.83 5.96 2.69
C GLY A 11 7.85 6.85 1.93
N ILE A 12 7.90 6.79 0.62
CA ILE A 12 6.95 7.47 -0.26
C ILE A 12 6.25 6.42 -1.12
N THR A 13 4.92 6.39 -1.04
CA THR A 13 4.09 5.61 -1.96
C THR A 13 3.49 6.52 -3.00
N ALA A 14 3.67 6.19 -4.28
CA ALA A 14 3.14 6.95 -5.40
C ALA A 14 2.46 6.02 -6.41
N HIS A 15 1.20 6.30 -6.72
CA HIS A 15 0.43 5.52 -7.68
C HIS A 15 0.49 6.15 -9.08
N LEU A 16 1.30 5.55 -9.95
CA LEU A 16 1.28 5.89 -11.38
C LEU A 16 0.13 5.13 -12.05
N ARG A 17 -1.03 5.77 -12.13
CA ARG A 17 -2.21 5.20 -12.81
C ARG A 17 -1.99 5.15 -14.32
N GLU A 18 -2.63 4.19 -14.99
CA GLU A 18 -2.58 4.09 -16.46
C GLU A 18 -3.02 5.39 -17.17
N ASP A 19 -3.97 6.12 -16.60
CA ASP A 19 -4.46 7.40 -17.15
C ASP A 19 -3.67 8.65 -16.71
N ARG A 20 -2.61 8.49 -15.89
CA ARG A 20 -1.73 9.59 -15.41
C ARG A 20 -2.47 10.76 -14.74
N ARG A 21 -3.64 10.53 -14.15
CA ARG A 21 -4.50 11.61 -13.62
C ARG A 21 -3.91 12.41 -12.44
N HIS A 22 -3.04 11.81 -11.65
CA HIS A 22 -2.48 12.45 -10.44
C HIS A 22 -0.96 12.49 -10.45
N ILE A 23 -0.33 11.40 -10.88
CA ILE A 23 1.12 11.22 -10.97
C ILE A 23 1.45 10.93 -12.43
N THR A 24 2.46 11.59 -12.95
CA THR A 24 2.96 11.43 -14.32
C THR A 24 4.28 10.66 -14.34
N ASP A 25 4.70 10.19 -15.52
CA ASP A 25 6.01 9.54 -15.68
C ASP A 25 7.16 10.46 -15.21
N GLY A 26 7.08 11.76 -15.51
CA GLY A 26 8.07 12.74 -15.06
C GLY A 26 8.11 12.93 -13.54
N ASP A 27 7.00 12.69 -12.84
CA ASP A 27 6.98 12.70 -11.37
C ASP A 27 7.72 11.48 -10.80
N ILE A 28 7.60 10.32 -11.43
CA ILE A 28 8.36 9.12 -11.03
C ILE A 28 9.86 9.34 -11.26
N ASP A 29 10.26 9.90 -12.42
CA ASP A 29 11.66 10.27 -12.70
C ASP A 29 12.23 11.15 -11.57
N ARG A 30 11.48 12.19 -11.17
CA ARG A 30 11.88 13.11 -10.11
C ARG A 30 11.89 12.48 -8.73
N LEU A 31 10.90 11.65 -8.39
CA LEU A 31 10.88 10.91 -7.13
C LEU A 31 12.13 10.04 -6.98
N MET A 32 12.48 9.28 -8.03
CA MET A 32 13.66 8.44 -8.03
C MET A 32 14.97 9.22 -7.91
N ALA A 33 15.03 10.43 -8.45
CA ALA A 33 16.26 11.25 -8.48
C ALA A 33 16.42 12.15 -7.24
N GLU A 34 15.31 12.63 -6.65
CA GLU A 34 15.35 13.74 -5.70
C GLU A 34 15.05 13.31 -4.24
N ILE A 35 14.45 12.13 -3.99
CA ILE A 35 14.14 11.71 -2.62
C ILE A 35 15.13 10.66 -2.10
N ALA A 36 15.50 10.81 -0.83
CA ALA A 36 16.36 9.84 -0.14
C ALA A 36 15.60 8.66 0.47
N LEU A 37 14.26 8.76 0.59
CA LEU A 37 13.41 7.71 1.13
C LEU A 37 13.12 6.62 0.09
N PRO A 38 12.85 5.38 0.51
CA PRO A 38 12.42 4.33 -0.39
C PRO A 38 11.11 4.71 -1.10
N LEU A 39 11.06 4.50 -2.42
CA LEU A 39 9.85 4.64 -3.21
C LEU A 39 9.14 3.29 -3.31
N ASN A 40 7.87 3.25 -2.93
CA ASN A 40 6.92 2.19 -3.25
C ASN A 40 6.06 2.66 -4.44
N LEU A 41 6.25 2.05 -5.60
CA LEU A 41 5.49 2.36 -6.81
C LEU A 41 4.20 1.53 -6.84
N GLU A 42 3.05 2.17 -6.65
CA GLU A 42 1.77 1.51 -6.92
C GLU A 42 1.49 1.50 -8.42
N MET A 43 1.08 0.34 -8.93
CA MET A 43 0.90 0.13 -10.35
C MET A 43 -0.20 -0.90 -10.66
N ALA A 44 -0.90 -0.71 -11.78
CA ALA A 44 -1.78 -1.73 -12.35
C ALA A 44 -0.97 -2.94 -12.84
N ALA A 45 -1.62 -4.11 -12.87
CA ALA A 45 -1.02 -5.35 -13.39
C ALA A 45 -1.01 -5.36 -14.92
N THR A 46 -0.27 -4.45 -15.57
CA THR A 46 -0.14 -4.36 -17.03
C THR A 46 1.32 -4.43 -17.48
N GLU A 47 1.55 -4.83 -18.73
CA GLU A 47 2.89 -4.89 -19.29
C GLU A 47 3.57 -3.52 -19.35
N GLU A 48 2.79 -2.47 -19.62
CA GLU A 48 3.30 -1.08 -19.63
C GLU A 48 3.84 -0.70 -18.25
N MET A 49 3.06 -0.92 -17.19
CA MET A 49 3.47 -0.60 -15.82
C MET A 49 4.64 -1.46 -15.36
N LEU A 50 4.65 -2.73 -15.73
CA LEU A 50 5.81 -3.62 -15.48
C LEU A 50 7.08 -3.06 -16.13
N ALA A 51 7.02 -2.64 -17.40
CA ALA A 51 8.16 -2.07 -18.11
C ALA A 51 8.67 -0.76 -17.43
N ILE A 52 7.76 0.07 -16.94
CA ILE A 52 8.09 1.29 -16.20
C ILE A 52 8.78 0.94 -14.86
N ALA A 53 8.23 0.01 -14.09
CA ALA A 53 8.85 -0.41 -12.83
C ALA A 53 10.24 -1.01 -13.05
N LEU A 54 10.43 -1.86 -14.07
CA LEU A 54 11.73 -2.44 -14.41
C LEU A 54 12.76 -1.40 -14.87
N ARG A 55 12.31 -0.33 -15.54
CA ARG A 55 13.17 0.78 -15.96
C ARG A 55 13.66 1.60 -14.77
N HIS A 56 12.75 1.96 -13.84
CA HIS A 56 13.08 2.81 -12.70
C HIS A 56 13.71 2.08 -11.54
N ARG A 57 13.36 0.79 -11.35
CA ARG A 57 13.80 -0.04 -10.23
C ARG A 57 13.57 0.63 -8.87
N PRO A 58 12.31 0.97 -8.53
CA PRO A 58 12.00 1.51 -7.22
C PRO A 58 12.33 0.48 -6.13
N HIS A 59 12.39 0.93 -4.87
CA HIS A 59 12.60 0.03 -3.73
C HIS A 59 11.54 -1.08 -3.66
N ALA A 60 10.29 -0.70 -3.88
CA ALA A 60 9.16 -1.63 -3.91
C ALA A 60 8.19 -1.29 -5.04
N ALA A 61 7.41 -2.28 -5.45
CA ALA A 61 6.28 -2.12 -6.35
C ALA A 61 5.07 -2.84 -5.77
N CYS A 62 3.98 -2.10 -5.56
CA CYS A 62 2.70 -2.63 -5.09
C CYS A 62 1.76 -2.80 -6.28
N ILE A 63 1.35 -4.03 -6.57
CA ILE A 63 0.39 -4.31 -7.63
C ILE A 63 -1.02 -4.14 -7.07
N VAL A 64 -1.77 -3.20 -7.66
CA VAL A 64 -3.13 -2.83 -7.23
C VAL A 64 -4.15 -3.10 -8.33
N PRO A 65 -5.44 -3.33 -8.01
CA PRO A 65 -6.49 -3.30 -9.02
C PRO A 65 -6.68 -1.85 -9.47
N GLU A 66 -6.87 -1.66 -10.77
CA GLU A 66 -7.15 -0.33 -11.32
C GLU A 66 -8.34 -0.39 -12.25
N ARG A 67 -9.38 0.41 -11.96
CA ARG A 67 -10.55 0.61 -12.80
C ARG A 67 -10.66 2.09 -13.14
N ARG A 68 -10.91 2.40 -14.41
CA ARG A 68 -10.95 3.78 -14.90
C ARG A 68 -12.07 4.60 -14.29
N GLU A 69 -13.18 3.95 -13.94
CA GLU A 69 -14.37 4.60 -13.35
C GLU A 69 -14.17 5.00 -11.88
N GLU A 70 -13.24 4.36 -11.18
CA GLU A 70 -12.96 4.63 -9.76
C GLU A 70 -12.09 5.87 -9.59
N ARG A 71 -12.39 6.69 -8.59
CA ARG A 71 -11.56 7.87 -8.25
C ARG A 71 -10.27 7.46 -7.54
N THR A 72 -10.37 6.45 -6.70
CA THR A 72 -9.26 5.80 -5.98
C THR A 72 -9.40 4.31 -6.15
N THR A 73 -8.36 3.54 -5.81
CA THR A 73 -8.43 2.07 -5.81
C THR A 73 -9.40 1.61 -4.73
N GLU A 74 -10.46 0.90 -5.12
CA GLU A 74 -11.44 0.33 -4.19
C GLU A 74 -11.42 -1.19 -4.26
N GLY A 75 -11.33 -1.84 -3.08
CA GLY A 75 -11.18 -3.28 -2.97
C GLY A 75 -9.78 -3.79 -3.29
N GLY A 76 -9.49 -5.01 -2.86
CA GLY A 76 -8.20 -5.66 -3.10
C GLY A 76 -8.11 -6.30 -4.48
N LEU A 77 -6.88 -6.51 -4.93
CA LEU A 77 -6.54 -7.29 -6.11
C LEU A 77 -6.99 -8.76 -5.91
N ASP A 78 -7.65 -9.33 -6.90
CA ASP A 78 -7.96 -10.76 -6.90
C ASP A 78 -6.72 -11.57 -7.33
N ALA A 79 -5.77 -11.72 -6.41
CA ALA A 79 -4.53 -12.45 -6.64
C ALA A 79 -4.76 -13.94 -6.92
N ALA A 80 -5.78 -14.53 -6.32
CA ALA A 80 -6.14 -15.93 -6.54
C ALA A 80 -6.72 -16.17 -7.94
N GLY A 81 -7.65 -15.31 -8.35
CA GLY A 81 -8.28 -15.42 -9.69
C GLY A 81 -7.35 -15.02 -10.83
N GLN A 82 -6.38 -14.14 -10.58
CA GLN A 82 -5.43 -13.65 -11.57
C GLN A 82 -4.03 -14.29 -11.47
N PHE A 83 -3.93 -15.43 -10.80
CA PHE A 83 -2.65 -16.08 -10.46
C PHE A 83 -1.70 -16.22 -11.65
N GLU A 84 -2.17 -16.78 -12.76
CA GLU A 84 -1.33 -17.03 -13.94
C GLU A 84 -0.89 -15.74 -14.64
N HIS A 85 -1.69 -14.68 -14.56
CA HIS A 85 -1.36 -13.36 -15.07
C HIS A 85 -0.30 -12.66 -14.19
N LEU A 86 -0.45 -12.73 -12.87
CA LEU A 86 0.42 -12.05 -11.92
C LEU A 86 1.78 -12.73 -11.77
N LYS A 87 1.83 -14.06 -11.93
CA LYS A 87 3.05 -14.85 -11.70
C LYS A 87 4.28 -14.35 -12.47
N PRO A 88 4.23 -14.15 -13.80
CA PRO A 88 5.39 -13.65 -14.54
C PRO A 88 5.79 -12.22 -14.11
N MET A 89 4.83 -11.38 -13.71
CA MET A 89 5.10 -10.02 -13.27
C MET A 89 5.84 -10.01 -11.93
N VAL A 90 5.34 -10.77 -10.95
CA VAL A 90 5.99 -10.90 -9.62
C VAL A 90 7.41 -11.45 -9.79
N GLN A 91 7.60 -12.45 -10.65
CA GLN A 91 8.92 -13.02 -10.93
C GLN A 91 9.87 -12.02 -11.59
N ALA A 92 9.39 -11.25 -12.59
CA ALA A 92 10.19 -10.25 -13.28
C ALA A 92 10.63 -9.12 -12.32
N LEU A 93 9.72 -8.58 -11.54
CA LEU A 93 10.00 -7.55 -10.54
C LEU A 93 10.99 -8.06 -9.48
N GLY A 94 10.73 -9.23 -8.91
CA GLY A 94 11.61 -9.83 -7.91
C GLY A 94 13.02 -10.14 -8.45
N SER A 95 13.14 -10.62 -9.70
CA SER A 95 14.42 -10.85 -10.36
C SER A 95 15.20 -9.57 -10.61
N ALA A 96 14.52 -8.43 -10.75
CA ALA A 96 15.13 -7.12 -10.86
C ALA A 96 15.55 -6.50 -9.52
N GLY A 97 15.31 -7.21 -8.40
CA GLY A 97 15.60 -6.73 -7.05
C GLY A 97 14.54 -5.77 -6.49
N ILE A 98 13.38 -5.68 -7.12
CA ILE A 98 12.27 -4.85 -6.66
C ILE A 98 11.44 -5.66 -5.65
N ARG A 99 11.16 -5.10 -4.49
CA ARG A 99 10.35 -5.72 -3.45
C ARG A 99 8.87 -5.69 -3.84
N VAL A 100 8.28 -6.85 -4.14
CA VAL A 100 6.90 -6.91 -4.63
C VAL A 100 5.91 -6.94 -3.48
N SER A 101 4.89 -6.09 -3.53
CA SER A 101 3.71 -6.11 -2.69
C SER A 101 2.46 -6.37 -3.52
N LEU A 102 1.48 -7.06 -2.93
CA LEU A 102 0.16 -7.24 -3.54
C LEU A 102 -0.88 -6.58 -2.64
N PHE A 103 -1.65 -5.64 -3.20
CA PHE A 103 -2.74 -4.97 -2.51
C PHE A 103 -3.99 -5.86 -2.52
N ILE A 104 -4.24 -6.57 -1.44
CA ILE A 104 -5.27 -7.62 -1.36
C ILE A 104 -6.23 -7.42 -0.18
N GLU A 105 -7.36 -8.10 -0.21
CA GLU A 105 -8.19 -8.26 0.98
C GLU A 105 -7.49 -9.19 2.00
N ALA A 106 -7.73 -8.96 3.29
CA ALA A 106 -7.28 -9.86 4.37
C ALA A 106 -8.10 -11.16 4.38
N ASP A 107 -8.01 -11.90 3.28
CA ASP A 107 -8.71 -13.16 3.01
C ASP A 107 -7.69 -14.29 2.86
N PRO A 108 -7.90 -15.46 3.49
CA PRO A 108 -6.94 -16.56 3.45
C PRO A 108 -6.59 -17.05 2.03
N LYS A 109 -7.54 -16.99 1.07
CA LYS A 109 -7.29 -17.42 -0.32
C LYS A 109 -6.37 -16.44 -1.03
N GLN A 110 -6.54 -15.14 -0.78
CA GLN A 110 -5.68 -14.12 -1.36
C GLN A 110 -4.27 -14.19 -0.77
N ILE A 111 -4.16 -14.41 0.54
CA ILE A 111 -2.87 -14.60 1.23
C ILE A 111 -2.16 -15.85 0.70
N GLU A 112 -2.85 -16.98 0.57
CA GLU A 112 -2.28 -18.21 -0.01
C GLU A 112 -1.78 -17.98 -1.45
N ALA A 113 -2.55 -17.24 -2.26
CA ALA A 113 -2.13 -16.88 -3.61
C ALA A 113 -0.85 -16.04 -3.60
N ALA A 114 -0.74 -15.05 -2.71
CA ALA A 114 0.47 -14.23 -2.55
C ALA A 114 1.69 -15.08 -2.16
N VAL A 115 1.54 -16.03 -1.24
CA VAL A 115 2.59 -17.01 -0.87
C VAL A 115 3.06 -17.78 -2.10
N ARG A 116 2.12 -18.34 -2.87
CA ARG A 116 2.43 -19.15 -4.07
C ARG A 116 3.03 -18.32 -5.21
N LEU A 117 2.67 -17.06 -5.32
CA LEU A 117 3.28 -16.10 -6.26
C LEU A 117 4.71 -15.73 -5.87
N GLY A 118 5.08 -15.93 -4.60
CA GLY A 118 6.39 -15.55 -4.07
C GLY A 118 6.51 -14.05 -3.76
N ALA A 119 5.39 -13.37 -3.54
CA ALA A 119 5.41 -11.97 -3.11
C ALA A 119 5.88 -11.88 -1.64
N PRO A 120 6.94 -11.13 -1.33
CA PRO A 120 7.46 -11.00 0.04
C PRO A 120 6.57 -10.12 0.94
N VAL A 121 5.67 -9.33 0.35
CA VAL A 121 4.81 -8.38 1.04
C VAL A 121 3.39 -8.50 0.54
N VAL A 122 2.43 -8.30 1.45
CA VAL A 122 1.04 -7.97 1.11
C VAL A 122 0.63 -6.68 1.80
N GLU A 123 -0.15 -5.86 1.10
CA GLU A 123 -0.80 -4.71 1.70
C GLU A 123 -2.30 -4.99 1.81
N PHE A 124 -2.82 -5.01 3.03
CA PHE A 124 -4.24 -5.25 3.26
C PHE A 124 -5.05 -3.99 3.04
N HIS A 125 -6.07 -4.11 2.19
CA HIS A 125 -7.09 -3.09 1.98
C HIS A 125 -7.90 -2.87 3.26
N THR A 126 -7.84 -1.65 3.82
CA THR A 126 -8.55 -1.30 5.05
C THR A 126 -9.82 -0.48 4.82
N GLY A 127 -10.27 -0.29 3.59
CA GLY A 127 -11.44 0.54 3.26
C GLY A 127 -12.72 0.07 3.93
N ALA A 128 -12.99 -1.24 3.95
CA ALA A 128 -14.16 -1.79 4.64
C ALA A 128 -14.13 -1.48 6.15
N TYR A 129 -12.98 -1.61 6.79
CA TYR A 129 -12.77 -1.19 8.19
C TYR A 129 -13.01 0.30 8.38
N ALA A 130 -12.47 1.14 7.48
CA ALA A 130 -12.55 2.59 7.58
C ALA A 130 -13.99 3.11 7.50
N HIS A 131 -14.82 2.49 6.66
CA HIS A 131 -16.22 2.88 6.46
C HIS A 131 -17.20 2.21 7.44
N ALA A 132 -16.80 1.13 8.09
CA ALA A 132 -17.66 0.43 9.06
C ALA A 132 -17.76 1.17 10.39
N GLU A 133 -18.82 0.90 11.12
CA GLU A 133 -19.04 1.41 12.48
C GLU A 133 -19.41 0.30 13.45
N GLY A 134 -19.26 0.55 14.74
CA GLY A 134 -19.68 -0.34 15.83
C GLY A 134 -19.15 -1.77 15.68
N ALA A 135 -20.03 -2.76 15.78
CA ALA A 135 -19.66 -4.17 15.70
C ALA A 135 -19.07 -4.58 14.33
N ALA A 136 -19.51 -3.94 13.24
CA ALA A 136 -18.96 -4.20 11.91
C ALA A 136 -17.49 -3.76 11.81
N ARG A 137 -17.15 -2.59 12.34
CA ARG A 137 -15.75 -2.11 12.41
C ARG A 137 -14.87 -3.06 13.22
N THR A 138 -15.39 -3.56 14.37
CA THR A 138 -14.67 -4.54 15.21
C THR A 138 -14.41 -5.85 14.45
N ALA A 139 -15.39 -6.33 13.69
CA ALA A 139 -15.26 -7.54 12.88
C ALA A 139 -14.21 -7.37 11.77
N GLU A 140 -14.20 -6.21 11.09
CA GLU A 140 -13.21 -5.89 10.05
C GLU A 140 -11.79 -5.77 10.64
N LEU A 141 -11.63 -5.10 11.79
CA LEU A 141 -10.35 -5.04 12.49
C LEU A 141 -9.82 -6.44 12.84
N LYS A 142 -10.72 -7.32 13.32
CA LYS A 142 -10.34 -8.70 13.59
C LYS A 142 -9.92 -9.44 12.32
N ARG A 143 -10.62 -9.25 11.20
CA ARG A 143 -10.28 -9.85 9.91
C ARG A 143 -8.87 -9.41 9.46
N ILE A 144 -8.54 -8.13 9.58
CA ILE A 144 -7.22 -7.60 9.26
C ILE A 144 -6.16 -8.20 10.19
N SER A 145 -6.41 -8.26 11.50
CA SER A 145 -5.48 -8.83 12.49
C SER A 145 -5.22 -10.33 12.23
N ASP A 146 -6.28 -11.11 11.97
CA ASP A 146 -6.16 -12.54 11.66
C ASP A 146 -5.37 -12.75 10.35
N GLY A 147 -5.63 -11.91 9.33
CA GLY A 147 -4.91 -11.92 8.06
C GLY A 147 -3.44 -11.58 8.23
N ALA A 148 -3.12 -10.57 9.04
CA ALA A 148 -1.74 -10.17 9.33
C ALA A 148 -0.97 -11.30 10.05
N ALA A 149 -1.59 -11.96 11.01
CA ALA A 149 -1.01 -13.12 11.68
C ALA A 149 -0.79 -14.30 10.72
N LEU A 150 -1.75 -14.55 9.81
CA LEU A 150 -1.62 -15.61 8.80
C LEU A 150 -0.51 -15.30 7.79
N ALA A 151 -0.42 -14.07 7.29
CA ALA A 151 0.64 -13.65 6.37
C ALA A 151 2.02 -13.80 7.01
N ALA A 152 2.21 -13.27 8.21
CA ALA A 152 3.45 -13.37 8.97
C ALA A 152 3.86 -14.83 9.25
N LYS A 153 2.91 -15.69 9.61
CA LYS A 153 3.15 -17.13 9.79
C LYS A 153 3.69 -17.80 8.53
N ASN A 154 3.30 -17.31 7.36
CA ASN A 154 3.76 -17.83 6.06
C ASN A 154 4.99 -17.10 5.52
N GLY A 155 5.65 -16.25 6.32
CA GLY A 155 6.87 -15.54 5.93
C GLY A 155 6.64 -14.35 5.01
N ILE A 156 5.40 -13.85 4.91
CA ILE A 156 5.04 -12.63 4.19
C ILE A 156 4.93 -11.48 5.19
N GLU A 157 5.52 -10.33 4.89
CA GLU A 157 5.38 -9.13 5.69
C GLU A 157 4.04 -8.43 5.36
N PRO A 158 3.15 -8.25 6.36
CA PRO A 158 1.90 -7.56 6.13
C PRO A 158 2.05 -6.04 6.33
N HIS A 159 1.58 -5.28 5.35
CA HIS A 159 1.29 -3.86 5.40
C HIS A 159 -0.20 -3.63 5.41
N ALA A 160 -0.66 -2.38 5.59
CA ALA A 160 -2.07 -2.03 5.48
C ALA A 160 -2.23 -0.59 4.98
N GLY A 161 -3.31 -0.35 4.27
CA GLY A 161 -3.57 0.98 3.71
C GLY A 161 -4.99 1.13 3.20
N HIS A 162 -5.29 2.35 2.78
CA HIS A 162 -6.55 2.83 2.24
C HIS A 162 -7.62 3.16 3.30
N GLY A 163 -8.07 4.41 3.29
CA GLY A 163 -9.16 4.89 4.13
C GLY A 163 -8.79 5.20 5.59
N LEU A 164 -7.50 5.07 5.96
CA LEU A 164 -7.05 5.40 7.31
C LEU A 164 -7.02 6.91 7.55
N THR A 165 -7.48 7.30 8.75
CA THR A 165 -7.58 8.68 9.26
C THR A 165 -7.03 8.73 10.68
N TYR A 166 -6.97 9.93 11.29
CA TYR A 166 -6.59 10.07 12.70
C TYR A 166 -7.50 9.27 13.65
N ASP A 167 -8.82 9.18 13.31
CA ASP A 167 -9.80 8.54 14.18
C ASP A 167 -9.76 7.01 14.15
N ASN A 168 -9.15 6.42 13.12
CA ASN A 168 -9.21 4.97 12.93
C ASN A 168 -7.85 4.28 12.76
N VAL A 169 -6.74 5.03 12.67
CA VAL A 169 -5.41 4.46 12.43
C VAL A 169 -4.87 3.65 13.62
N THR A 170 -5.09 4.12 14.85
CA THR A 170 -4.50 3.54 16.08
C THR A 170 -4.75 2.05 16.24
N PRO A 171 -5.99 1.52 16.09
CA PRO A 171 -6.23 0.07 16.21
C PRO A 171 -5.51 -0.76 15.16
N VAL A 172 -5.32 -0.24 13.94
CA VAL A 172 -4.59 -0.95 12.87
C VAL A 172 -3.09 -0.89 13.13
N ALA A 173 -2.57 0.26 13.54
CA ALA A 173 -1.16 0.45 13.92
C ALA A 173 -0.76 -0.45 15.11
N ALA A 174 -1.70 -0.74 16.03
CA ALA A 174 -1.47 -1.63 17.17
C ALA A 174 -1.36 -3.12 16.82
N ILE A 175 -1.68 -3.54 15.59
CA ILE A 175 -1.53 -4.94 15.16
C ILE A 175 -0.03 -5.25 15.04
N PRO A 176 0.55 -6.17 15.87
CA PRO A 176 2.00 -6.31 15.97
C PRO A 176 2.69 -6.77 14.68
N GLN A 177 1.95 -7.45 13.81
CA GLN A 177 2.50 -7.99 12.55
C GLN A 177 2.52 -6.95 11.42
N ILE A 178 1.67 -5.91 11.47
CA ILE A 178 1.66 -4.85 10.46
C ILE A 178 2.96 -4.06 10.56
N ALA A 179 3.78 -4.10 9.52
CA ALA A 179 5.08 -3.43 9.49
C ALA A 179 5.01 -2.00 8.96
N GLU A 180 4.08 -1.71 8.05
CA GLU A 180 3.96 -0.43 7.34
C GLU A 180 2.50 -0.05 7.14
N LEU A 181 2.22 1.26 7.19
CA LEU A 181 0.93 1.83 6.83
C LEU A 181 1.09 2.80 5.65
N ASN A 182 0.30 2.60 4.59
CA ASN A 182 0.25 3.47 3.41
C ASN A 182 -0.98 4.38 3.49
N ILE A 183 -0.76 5.67 3.75
CA ILE A 183 -1.82 6.65 3.99
C ILE A 183 -1.57 7.89 3.13
N GLY A 184 -2.39 8.08 2.11
CA GLY A 184 -2.25 9.21 1.18
C GLY A 184 -3.44 10.17 1.21
N HIS A 185 -4.62 9.69 0.82
CA HIS A 185 -5.81 10.51 0.58
C HIS A 185 -6.14 11.44 1.76
N PHE A 186 -6.22 10.88 2.97
CA PHE A 186 -6.52 11.64 4.18
C PHE A 186 -5.44 12.69 4.47
N LEU A 187 -4.16 12.31 4.42
CA LEU A 187 -3.05 13.22 4.73
C LEU A 187 -3.01 14.42 3.79
N ILE A 188 -3.24 14.21 2.50
CA ILE A 188 -3.26 15.29 1.51
C ILE A 188 -4.49 16.18 1.71
N GLY A 189 -5.66 15.60 2.00
CA GLY A 189 -6.87 16.36 2.30
C GLY A 189 -6.73 17.21 3.55
N GLU A 190 -6.21 16.65 4.63
CA GLU A 190 -5.97 17.34 5.91
C GLU A 190 -4.90 18.44 5.76
N ALA A 191 -3.90 18.22 4.91
CA ALA A 191 -2.85 19.19 4.64
C ALA A 191 -3.37 20.53 4.07
N ILE A 192 -4.57 20.56 3.49
CA ILE A 192 -5.21 21.82 3.04
C ILE A 192 -5.51 22.72 4.23
N PHE A 193 -5.81 22.16 5.40
CA PHE A 193 -6.19 22.88 6.60
C PHE A 193 -5.02 23.18 7.53
N VAL A 194 -4.13 22.18 7.74
CA VAL A 194 -3.08 22.27 8.75
C VAL A 194 -1.66 22.30 8.17
N GLY A 195 -1.52 22.14 6.86
CA GLY A 195 -0.22 21.98 6.18
C GLY A 195 0.26 20.53 6.21
N LEU A 196 1.05 20.13 5.20
CA LEU A 196 1.50 18.75 5.03
C LEU A 196 2.40 18.28 6.18
N GLU A 197 3.23 19.16 6.69
CA GLU A 197 4.14 18.83 7.80
C GLU A 197 3.37 18.41 9.04
N GLU A 198 2.37 19.19 9.46
CA GLU A 198 1.56 18.89 10.64
C GLU A 198 0.70 17.64 10.43
N SER A 199 0.11 17.51 9.21
CA SER A 199 -0.70 16.34 8.86
C SER A 199 0.10 15.03 9.02
N VAL A 200 1.32 14.98 8.48
CA VAL A 200 2.19 13.79 8.59
C VAL A 200 2.65 13.57 10.03
N ARG A 201 3.06 14.65 10.73
CA ARG A 201 3.56 14.55 12.11
C ARG A 201 2.49 14.02 13.06
N GLN A 202 1.25 14.49 12.95
CA GLN A 202 0.14 14.03 13.77
C GLN A 202 -0.18 12.55 13.51
N MET A 203 -0.21 12.12 12.25
CA MET A 203 -0.41 10.72 11.90
C MET A 203 0.70 9.85 12.49
N ARG A 204 1.96 10.25 12.34
CA ARG A 204 3.10 9.55 12.92
C ARG A 204 2.99 9.40 14.44
N ALA A 205 2.63 10.47 15.14
CA ALA A 205 2.47 10.45 16.60
C ALA A 205 1.39 9.44 17.05
N LEU A 206 0.27 9.33 16.29
CA LEU A 206 -0.77 8.34 16.57
C LEU A 206 -0.30 6.91 16.36
N MET A 207 0.49 6.68 15.32
CA MET A 207 1.07 5.36 15.03
C MET A 207 2.09 4.96 16.09
N ASP A 208 2.97 5.87 16.48
CA ASP A 208 3.99 5.62 17.51
C ASP A 208 3.37 5.36 18.90
N ALA A 209 2.30 6.07 19.24
CA ALA A 209 1.58 5.87 20.49
C ALA A 209 0.80 4.54 20.57
N ALA A 210 0.59 3.87 19.44
CA ALA A 210 -0.10 2.58 19.34
C ALA A 210 0.80 1.36 19.61
N ARG A 211 2.12 1.55 19.76
CA ARG A 211 3.15 0.49 19.85
C ARG A 211 4.01 0.53 21.09
#